data_004dc688d3f08845e2c79d3f65ec3d1a
#
_entry.id   004dc688d3f08845e2c79d3f65ec3d1a
#
_cell.length_a   1.000
_cell.length_b   1.000
_cell.length_c   1.000
_cell.angle_alpha   90.00
_cell.angle_beta   90.00
_cell.angle_gamma   90.00
#
_symmetry.space_group_name_H-M   'P 1'
#
loop_
_entity.id
_entity.type
_entity.pdbx_description
1 polymer ?
#
loop_
_entity_poly.entity_id
_entity_poly.type
_entity_poly.pdbx_seq_one_letter_code
_entity_poly.pdbx_strand_id
1 'polypeptide(L)'
;MPFPDTSTGRARRAIGLVAGAAALLATASCADTENIASYPCPFVGAVRELSYMTKFEGESQDLSDTLYEAKIDEVRPAVNCVYEDDDGKQAIVYDIQVKFLAQRGPKEREGVARFNYFVGIGGPGGQIIKREVFDTEIEFENNATQAIVIEEIQPRIPLKQGENGDYYRIYLGFMLDEREFAYNRKNPR
;
A
#
# COMPACT_ATOMS: atom_id res chain seq x y z
N MET A 1 11.73 -58.63 -46.06
CA MET A 1 12.73 -59.67 -46.48
C MET A 1 14.06 -59.31 -45.84
N PRO A 2 14.81 -60.23 -45.30
CA PRO A 2 14.44 -61.29 -44.35
C PRO A 2 15.24 -61.18 -43.02
N PHE A 3 14.76 -61.88 -42.03
CA PHE A 3 15.54 -62.38 -40.90
C PHE A 3 16.62 -63.38 -41.36
N PRO A 4 17.64 -63.73 -40.57
CA PRO A 4 17.54 -64.72 -39.52
C PRO A 4 18.44 -64.39 -38.30
N ASP A 5 18.19 -64.83 -37.11
CA ASP A 5 18.02 -66.09 -36.44
C ASP A 5 19.26 -66.56 -35.68
N THR A 6 18.99 -66.94 -34.44
CA THR A 6 19.63 -67.95 -33.56
C THR A 6 21.09 -67.82 -33.09
N SER A 7 21.31 -67.83 -31.75
CA SER A 7 21.55 -69.08 -31.04
C SER A 7 21.82 -68.88 -29.54
N THR A 8 21.11 -69.58 -28.77
CA THR A 8 21.33 -70.39 -27.58
C THR A 8 22.72 -70.41 -26.95
N GLY A 9 22.75 -70.17 -25.63
CA GLY A 9 23.86 -70.56 -24.75
C GLY A 9 23.42 -70.61 -23.29
N ARG A 10 23.00 -71.81 -22.87
CA ARG A 10 22.75 -72.12 -21.41
C ARG A 10 24.10 -72.26 -20.69
N ALA A 11 24.21 -71.61 -19.53
CA ALA A 11 25.06 -72.17 -18.45
C ALA A 11 24.48 -71.74 -17.08
N ARG A 12 24.42 -72.76 -16.24
CA ARG A 12 23.78 -72.74 -14.90
C ARG A 12 24.83 -72.39 -13.80
N ARG A 13 24.26 -72.06 -12.66
CA ARG A 13 24.82 -72.00 -11.27
C ARG A 13 25.47 -70.65 -10.92
N ALA A 14 25.26 -70.05 -9.75
CA ALA A 14 24.98 -70.57 -8.43
C ALA A 14 24.36 -69.49 -7.52
N ILE A 15 23.74 -69.99 -6.49
CA ILE A 15 23.10 -69.38 -5.36
C ILE A 15 24.02 -68.45 -4.56
N GLY A 16 23.55 -67.23 -4.23
CA GLY A 16 24.17 -66.36 -3.25
C GLY A 16 23.13 -65.43 -2.67
N LEU A 17 22.41 -65.85 -1.61
CA LEU A 17 21.59 -65.04 -0.79
C LEU A 17 22.48 -64.08 0.01
N VAL A 18 22.43 -62.78 -0.27
CA VAL A 18 22.88 -61.74 0.65
C VAL A 18 21.71 -60.83 0.93
N ALA A 19 21.13 -60.99 2.09
CA ALA A 19 20.15 -60.11 2.67
C ALA A 19 20.84 -58.83 3.13
N GLY A 20 20.83 -57.81 2.29
CA GLY A 20 21.27 -56.45 2.65
C GLY A 20 20.08 -55.64 3.10
N ALA A 21 19.92 -55.46 4.40
CA ALA A 21 18.94 -54.53 4.97
C ALA A 21 19.38 -53.09 4.62
N ALA A 22 18.75 -52.50 3.61
CA ALA A 22 18.91 -51.08 3.31
C ALA A 22 18.08 -50.29 4.36
N ALA A 23 18.76 -49.83 5.41
CA ALA A 23 18.18 -48.83 6.34
C ALA A 23 18.02 -47.51 5.58
N LEU A 24 16.78 -47.21 5.20
CA LEU A 24 16.37 -45.87 4.72
C LEU A 24 16.42 -44.91 5.92
N LEU A 25 17.55 -44.19 6.04
CA LEU A 25 17.66 -43.00 6.86
C LEU A 25 16.79 -41.91 6.23
N ALA A 26 15.52 -41.83 6.67
CA ALA A 26 14.71 -40.66 6.43
C ALA A 26 15.32 -39.51 7.23
N THR A 27 16.13 -38.69 6.58
CA THR A 27 16.50 -37.38 7.11
C THR A 27 15.24 -36.51 7.07
N ALA A 28 14.54 -36.45 8.20
CA ALA A 28 13.54 -35.40 8.44
C ALA A 28 14.31 -34.08 8.45
N SER A 29 14.36 -33.43 7.31
CA SER A 29 14.71 -32.03 7.21
C SER A 29 13.59 -31.28 7.92
N CYS A 30 13.75 -30.96 9.19
CA CYS A 30 13.03 -29.90 9.83
C CYS A 30 13.42 -28.63 9.06
N ALA A 31 12.57 -28.19 8.13
CA ALA A 31 12.60 -26.83 7.68
C ALA A 31 12.29 -25.99 8.95
N ASP A 32 13.32 -25.38 9.51
CA ASP A 32 13.14 -24.29 10.46
C ASP A 32 12.30 -23.26 9.71
N THR A 33 11.01 -23.25 10.02
CA THR A 33 10.16 -22.10 9.68
C THR A 33 10.73 -21.01 10.56
N GLU A 34 11.67 -20.21 10.03
CA GLU A 34 12.08 -18.98 10.65
C GLU A 34 10.77 -18.24 10.95
N ASN A 35 10.52 -18.10 12.23
CA ASN A 35 9.44 -17.28 12.74
C ASN A 35 9.86 -15.87 12.38
N ILE A 36 9.50 -15.42 11.15
CA ILE A 36 9.71 -14.05 10.71
C ILE A 36 8.88 -13.24 11.69
N ALA A 37 9.55 -12.68 12.68
CA ALA A 37 8.93 -11.77 13.62
C ALA A 37 8.28 -10.67 12.77
N SER A 38 6.97 -10.71 12.67
CA SER A 38 6.22 -9.71 11.94
C SER A 38 6.34 -8.42 12.74
N TYR A 39 7.26 -7.56 12.34
CA TYR A 39 7.38 -6.25 12.95
C TYR A 39 6.12 -5.45 12.61
N PRO A 40 5.49 -4.80 13.61
CA PRO A 40 4.26 -4.05 13.39
C PRO A 40 4.50 -2.87 12.47
N CYS A 41 3.56 -2.64 11.54
CA CYS A 41 3.58 -1.48 10.68
C CYS A 41 2.78 -0.32 11.28
N PRO A 42 3.12 0.93 10.95
CA PRO A 42 2.35 2.10 11.36
C PRO A 42 0.89 2.01 10.92
N PHE A 43 -0.02 2.48 11.74
CA PHE A 43 -1.39 2.72 11.30
C PHE A 43 -1.41 3.80 10.20
N VAL A 44 -2.21 3.57 9.16
CA VAL A 44 -2.39 4.52 8.06
C VAL A 44 -3.87 4.87 7.93
N GLY A 45 -4.19 6.15 7.81
CA GLY A 45 -5.57 6.55 7.62
C GLY A 45 -5.76 8.02 7.25
N ALA A 46 -6.89 8.32 6.61
CA ALA A 46 -7.29 9.68 6.32
C ALA A 46 -7.91 10.34 7.57
N VAL A 47 -7.59 11.62 7.77
CA VAL A 47 -8.24 12.44 8.80
C VAL A 47 -9.64 12.78 8.33
N ARG A 48 -10.65 12.39 9.10
CA ARG A 48 -12.06 12.46 8.70
C ARG A 48 -12.48 13.82 8.13
N GLU A 49 -12.22 14.90 8.86
CA GLU A 49 -12.62 16.25 8.45
C GLU A 49 -11.81 16.81 7.28
N LEU A 50 -10.70 16.15 6.94
CA LEU A 50 -9.78 16.52 5.86
C LEU A 50 -9.77 15.46 4.74
N SER A 51 -10.67 14.46 4.80
CA SER A 51 -10.72 13.39 3.78
C SER A 51 -11.61 13.73 2.58
N TYR A 52 -12.25 14.88 2.59
CA TYR A 52 -13.04 15.40 1.48
C TYR A 52 -12.91 16.91 1.39
N MET A 53 -13.21 17.48 0.23
CA MET A 53 -13.23 18.90 -0.03
C MET A 53 -14.30 19.25 -1.06
N THR A 54 -14.80 20.47 -0.96
CA THR A 54 -15.68 21.08 -1.97
C THR A 54 -15.07 22.40 -2.38
N LYS A 55 -14.77 22.55 -3.68
CA LYS A 55 -14.24 23.78 -4.25
C LYS A 55 -15.34 24.58 -4.90
N PHE A 56 -15.46 25.85 -4.54
CA PHE A 56 -16.45 26.77 -5.08
C PHE A 56 -15.82 27.84 -5.97
N GLU A 57 -16.59 28.32 -6.94
CA GLU A 57 -16.25 29.51 -7.71
C GLU A 57 -16.53 30.76 -6.85
N GLY A 58 -15.49 31.56 -6.60
CA GLY A 58 -15.63 32.77 -5.80
C GLY A 58 -15.85 32.55 -4.30
N GLU A 59 -16.62 33.43 -3.66
CA GLU A 59 -16.79 33.41 -2.20
C GLU A 59 -18.08 32.72 -1.72
N SER A 60 -19.01 32.49 -2.62
CA SER A 60 -20.24 31.75 -2.32
C SER A 60 -19.95 30.29 -2.02
N GLN A 61 -20.73 29.71 -1.11
CA GLN A 61 -20.72 28.28 -0.81
C GLN A 61 -22.06 27.64 -1.21
N ASP A 62 -22.72 28.20 -2.24
CA ASP A 62 -23.91 27.59 -2.84
C ASP A 62 -23.49 26.40 -3.70
N LEU A 63 -24.26 25.32 -3.69
CA LEU A 63 -23.99 24.13 -4.49
C LEU A 63 -24.00 24.41 -6.00
N SER A 64 -24.75 25.45 -6.44
CA SER A 64 -24.75 25.92 -7.83
C SER A 64 -23.39 26.50 -8.26
N ASP A 65 -22.57 26.93 -7.32
CA ASP A 65 -21.24 27.50 -7.55
C ASP A 65 -20.11 26.51 -7.36
N THR A 66 -20.43 25.23 -7.19
CA THR A 66 -19.42 24.18 -7.04
C THR A 66 -18.62 23.99 -8.33
N LEU A 67 -17.29 24.10 -8.21
CA LEU A 67 -16.35 23.70 -9.25
C LEU A 67 -16.20 22.18 -9.25
N TYR A 68 -15.81 21.60 -8.13
CA TYR A 68 -15.73 20.16 -7.94
C TYR A 68 -15.78 19.78 -6.46
N GLU A 69 -16.11 18.53 -6.22
CA GLU A 69 -15.90 17.86 -4.94
C GLU A 69 -14.82 16.82 -5.11
N ALA A 70 -13.94 16.67 -4.13
CA ALA A 70 -12.94 15.61 -4.12
C ALA A 70 -12.95 14.88 -2.78
N LYS A 71 -12.63 13.59 -2.79
CA LYS A 71 -12.49 12.78 -1.58
C LYS A 71 -11.31 11.82 -1.69
N ILE A 72 -10.71 11.51 -0.56
CA ILE A 72 -9.85 10.36 -0.38
C ILE A 72 -10.79 9.16 -0.30
N ASP A 73 -10.91 8.42 -1.41
CA ASP A 73 -11.88 7.33 -1.56
C ASP A 73 -11.38 6.05 -0.89
N GLU A 74 -10.08 5.79 -1.01
CA GLU A 74 -9.44 4.62 -0.42
C GLU A 74 -7.99 4.94 -0.06
N VAL A 75 -7.55 4.41 1.07
CA VAL A 75 -6.13 4.37 1.47
C VAL A 75 -5.76 2.90 1.63
N ARG A 76 -4.87 2.42 0.79
CA ARG A 76 -4.43 1.02 0.75
C ARG A 76 -2.94 0.92 1.03
N PRO A 77 -2.53 0.69 2.28
CA PRO A 77 -1.15 0.36 2.58
C PRO A 77 -0.81 -1.06 2.09
N ALA A 78 0.45 -1.30 1.76
CA ALA A 78 0.96 -2.64 1.51
C ALA A 78 0.70 -3.54 2.74
N VAL A 79 0.65 -4.85 2.53
CA VAL A 79 0.43 -5.83 3.61
C VAL A 79 1.52 -5.75 4.68
N ASN A 80 2.76 -5.49 4.25
CA ASN A 80 3.93 -5.36 5.12
C ASN A 80 4.65 -4.05 4.82
N CYS A 81 5.19 -3.43 5.85
CA CYS A 81 6.19 -2.37 5.73
C CYS A 81 7.59 -2.97 5.81
N VAL A 82 8.58 -2.25 5.30
CA VAL A 82 9.97 -2.67 5.29
C VAL A 82 10.72 -1.98 6.42
N TYR A 83 11.38 -2.75 7.27
CA TYR A 83 12.32 -2.24 8.27
C TYR A 83 13.71 -2.25 7.64
N GLU A 84 14.29 -1.07 7.49
CA GLU A 84 15.64 -0.87 6.97
C GLU A 84 16.61 -0.55 8.10
N ASP A 85 17.82 -1.07 8.02
CA ASP A 85 18.95 -0.68 8.87
C ASP A 85 20.09 -0.27 7.95
N ASP A 86 20.48 0.99 8.03
CA ASP A 86 21.59 1.58 7.28
C ASP A 86 22.60 2.15 8.28
N ASP A 87 23.68 1.39 8.52
CA ASP A 87 24.72 1.72 9.49
C ASP A 87 24.18 2.07 10.90
N GLY A 88 23.22 1.28 11.40
CA GLY A 88 22.60 1.48 12.69
C GLY A 88 21.52 2.58 12.72
N LYS A 89 21.16 3.13 11.57
CA LYS A 89 20.03 4.05 11.41
C LYS A 89 18.80 3.28 10.94
N GLN A 90 17.97 2.90 11.89
CA GLN A 90 16.75 2.17 11.58
C GLN A 90 15.65 3.09 11.03
N ALA A 91 14.91 2.59 10.07
CA ALA A 91 13.74 3.28 9.53
C ALA A 91 12.68 2.26 9.06
N ILE A 92 11.43 2.72 9.01
CA ILE A 92 10.34 2.02 8.33
C ILE A 92 10.08 2.72 7.01
N VAL A 93 10.02 1.93 5.94
CA VAL A 93 9.54 2.35 4.61
C VAL A 93 8.23 1.65 4.35
N TYR A 94 7.20 2.39 3.92
CA TYR A 94 5.87 1.85 3.78
C TYR A 94 5.21 2.30 2.48
N ASP A 95 4.93 1.36 1.58
CA ASP A 95 4.22 1.64 0.34
C ASP A 95 2.73 1.81 0.61
N ILE A 96 2.16 2.90 0.14
CA ILE A 96 0.76 3.25 0.33
C ILE A 96 0.19 3.74 -1.00
N GLN A 97 -0.91 3.14 -1.45
CA GLN A 97 -1.72 3.66 -2.54
C GLN A 97 -2.85 4.52 -1.97
N VAL A 98 -3.03 5.70 -2.52
CA VAL A 98 -4.10 6.63 -2.17
C VAL A 98 -4.96 6.87 -3.40
N LYS A 99 -6.21 6.47 -3.32
CA LYS A 99 -7.18 6.69 -4.37
C LYS A 99 -7.99 7.94 -4.07
N PHE A 100 -7.90 8.91 -4.96
CA PHE A 100 -8.74 10.10 -4.95
C PHE A 100 -9.85 9.95 -5.97
N LEU A 101 -11.04 10.43 -5.62
CA LEU A 101 -12.18 10.55 -6.51
C LEU A 101 -12.59 12.01 -6.56
N ALA A 102 -12.72 12.56 -7.75
CA ALA A 102 -13.31 13.87 -7.98
C ALA A 102 -14.67 13.76 -8.66
N GLN A 103 -15.61 14.61 -8.27
CA GLN A 103 -16.90 14.80 -8.90
C GLN A 103 -16.99 16.23 -9.44
N ARG A 104 -17.31 16.32 -10.74
CA ARG A 104 -17.43 17.59 -11.45
C ARG A 104 -18.66 18.37 -10.99
N GLY A 105 -18.47 19.62 -10.63
CA GLY A 105 -19.55 20.53 -10.26
C GLY A 105 -20.12 21.30 -11.46
N PRO A 106 -21.23 22.01 -11.27
CA PRO A 106 -21.92 22.75 -12.35
C PRO A 106 -21.10 23.92 -12.91
N LYS A 107 -20.15 24.45 -12.15
CA LYS A 107 -19.31 25.59 -12.55
C LYS A 107 -17.97 25.19 -13.17
N GLU A 108 -17.60 23.92 -13.07
CA GLU A 108 -16.32 23.45 -13.60
C GLU A 108 -16.31 23.52 -15.14
N ARG A 109 -15.33 24.22 -15.73
CA ARG A 109 -15.17 24.46 -17.17
C ARG A 109 -13.80 24.05 -17.71
N GLU A 110 -12.80 23.88 -16.84
CA GLU A 110 -11.43 23.56 -17.23
C GLU A 110 -11.24 22.08 -17.52
N GLY A 111 -12.16 21.22 -17.09
CA GLY A 111 -12.05 19.76 -17.22
C GLY A 111 -11.08 19.14 -16.22
N VAL A 112 -10.76 19.82 -15.12
CA VAL A 112 -9.75 19.35 -14.18
C VAL A 112 -10.06 19.79 -12.74
N ALA A 113 -9.86 18.88 -11.77
CA ALA A 113 -9.85 19.18 -10.35
C ALA A 113 -8.38 19.23 -9.85
N ARG A 114 -7.96 20.37 -9.29
CA ARG A 114 -6.59 20.57 -8.73
C ARG A 114 -6.67 20.81 -7.25
N PHE A 115 -5.87 20.05 -6.51
CA PHE A 115 -5.81 20.18 -5.06
C PHE A 115 -4.47 19.75 -4.49
N ASN A 116 -4.22 20.14 -3.25
CA ASN A 116 -3.07 19.70 -2.50
C ASN A 116 -3.53 18.78 -1.37
N TYR A 117 -2.76 17.74 -1.12
CA TYR A 117 -2.96 16.87 0.04
C TYR A 117 -1.65 16.73 0.83
N PHE A 118 -1.76 16.34 2.07
CA PHE A 118 -0.59 16.10 2.92
C PHE A 118 -0.52 14.65 3.37
N VAL A 119 0.71 14.23 3.62
CA VAL A 119 1.06 13.02 4.36
C VAL A 119 1.79 13.44 5.62
N GLY A 120 1.18 13.19 6.76
CA GLY A 120 1.71 13.55 8.08
C GLY A 120 2.13 12.31 8.85
N ILE A 121 3.30 12.34 9.47
CA ILE A 121 3.78 11.27 10.35
C ILE A 121 3.62 11.73 11.78
N GLY A 122 2.72 11.07 12.53
CA GLY A 122 2.59 11.19 13.96
C GLY A 122 3.58 10.25 14.67
N GLY A 123 4.33 10.79 15.59
CA GLY A 123 5.30 10.05 16.39
C GLY A 123 4.78 9.61 17.76
N PRO A 124 5.65 9.01 18.58
CA PRO A 124 5.36 8.66 19.96
C PRO A 124 4.86 9.90 20.73
N GLY A 125 3.70 9.79 21.38
CA GLY A 125 3.07 10.92 22.08
C GLY A 125 2.14 11.79 21.23
N GLY A 126 1.92 11.42 19.96
CA GLY A 126 0.88 12.03 19.11
C GLY A 126 1.25 13.33 18.39
N GLN A 127 2.49 13.83 18.56
CA GLN A 127 2.95 15.00 17.81
C GLN A 127 3.24 14.65 16.35
N ILE A 128 2.97 15.56 15.43
CA ILE A 128 3.40 15.43 14.04
C ILE A 128 4.90 15.73 13.94
N ILE A 129 5.67 14.73 13.56
CA ILE A 129 7.14 14.81 13.44
C ILE A 129 7.61 15.13 12.02
N LYS A 130 6.77 14.84 11.01
CA LYS A 130 7.04 15.17 9.60
C LYS A 130 5.72 15.38 8.89
N ARG A 131 5.68 16.31 7.94
CA ARG A 131 4.58 16.52 7.02
C ARG A 131 5.12 16.88 5.64
N GLU A 132 4.65 16.20 4.63
CA GLU A 132 4.90 16.49 3.21
C GLU A 132 3.58 16.88 2.54
N VAL A 133 3.65 17.77 1.58
CA VAL A 133 2.49 18.23 0.80
C VAL A 133 2.74 17.92 -0.66
N PHE A 134 1.74 17.40 -1.31
CA PHE A 134 1.76 16.97 -2.70
C PHE A 134 0.69 17.73 -3.49
N ASP A 135 1.01 18.11 -4.70
CA ASP A 135 0.08 18.68 -5.66
C ASP A 135 -0.49 17.56 -6.53
N THR A 136 -1.79 17.57 -6.75
CA THR A 136 -2.49 16.53 -7.53
C THR A 136 -3.55 17.15 -8.40
N GLU A 137 -3.69 16.61 -9.61
CA GLU A 137 -4.77 16.97 -10.52
C GLU A 137 -5.49 15.73 -11.06
N ILE A 138 -6.79 15.86 -11.27
CA ILE A 138 -7.65 14.81 -11.82
C ILE A 138 -8.36 15.40 -13.03
N GLU A 139 -8.09 14.86 -14.20
CA GLU A 139 -8.73 15.25 -15.45
C GLU A 139 -10.10 14.56 -15.62
N PHE A 140 -11.10 15.34 -16.00
CA PHE A 140 -12.42 14.81 -16.38
C PHE A 140 -12.45 14.58 -17.89
N GLU A 141 -12.24 13.37 -18.32
CA GLU A 141 -12.26 13.02 -19.73
C GLU A 141 -13.62 13.31 -20.37
N ASN A 142 -13.61 14.08 -21.45
CA ASN A 142 -14.82 14.44 -22.21
C ASN A 142 -15.91 15.05 -21.30
N ASN A 143 -17.06 14.39 -21.22
CA ASN A 143 -18.21 14.78 -20.40
C ASN A 143 -18.31 13.97 -19.11
N ALA A 144 -17.23 13.36 -18.65
CA ALA A 144 -17.23 12.61 -17.40
C ALA A 144 -17.61 13.53 -16.23
N THR A 145 -18.49 13.04 -15.39
CA THR A 145 -18.92 13.72 -14.17
C THR A 145 -18.12 13.28 -12.95
N GLN A 146 -17.37 12.17 -13.09
CA GLN A 146 -16.49 11.66 -12.05
C GLN A 146 -15.18 11.19 -12.70
N ALA A 147 -14.08 11.36 -11.97
CA ALA A 147 -12.77 10.86 -12.36
C ALA A 147 -11.99 10.44 -11.11
N ILE A 148 -11.00 9.58 -11.31
CA ILE A 148 -10.15 9.08 -10.24
C ILE A 148 -8.67 9.24 -10.60
N VAL A 149 -7.84 9.36 -9.58
CA VAL A 149 -6.40 9.17 -9.66
C VAL A 149 -5.94 8.28 -8.52
N ILE A 150 -4.90 7.49 -8.75
CA ILE A 150 -4.24 6.68 -7.73
C ILE A 150 -2.82 7.19 -7.62
N GLU A 151 -2.48 7.69 -6.45
CA GLU A 151 -1.13 8.13 -6.10
C GLU A 151 -0.42 7.04 -5.30
N GLU A 152 0.86 6.84 -5.58
CA GLU A 152 1.73 5.94 -4.83
C GLU A 152 2.70 6.78 -4.00
N ILE A 153 2.66 6.61 -2.69
CA ILE A 153 3.53 7.30 -1.75
C ILE A 153 4.33 6.29 -0.94
N GLN A 154 5.55 6.68 -0.60
CA GLN A 154 6.46 5.84 0.17
C GLN A 154 7.08 6.64 1.32
N PRO A 155 6.34 6.90 2.41
CA PRO A 155 6.90 7.57 3.57
C PRO A 155 8.00 6.74 4.22
N ARG A 156 9.08 7.43 4.60
CA ARG A 156 10.19 6.88 5.38
C ARG A 156 10.17 7.47 6.79
N ILE A 157 10.09 6.60 7.79
CA ILE A 157 9.98 6.94 9.21
C ILE A 157 11.26 6.52 9.92
N PRO A 158 12.12 7.45 10.35
CA PRO A 158 13.29 7.11 11.15
C PRO A 158 12.87 6.61 12.54
N LEU A 159 13.46 5.50 12.97
CA LEU A 159 13.21 4.90 14.28
C LEU A 159 14.34 5.23 15.25
N LYS A 160 13.98 5.42 16.52
CA LYS A 160 14.95 5.39 17.63
C LYS A 160 15.09 3.96 18.14
N GLN A 161 16.16 3.73 18.89
CA GLN A 161 16.41 2.43 19.48
C GLN A 161 15.23 1.95 20.33
N GLY A 162 14.73 0.76 20.03
CA GLY A 162 13.60 0.14 20.74
C GLY A 162 12.22 0.60 20.29
N GLU A 163 12.12 1.50 19.28
CA GLU A 163 10.85 1.88 18.67
C GLU A 163 10.49 0.91 17.52
N ASN A 164 9.21 0.81 17.23
CA ASN A 164 8.65 0.05 16.12
C ASN A 164 7.45 0.79 15.52
N GLY A 165 6.79 0.20 14.52
CA GLY A 165 5.69 0.83 13.81
C GLY A 165 4.48 1.18 14.66
N ASP A 166 4.21 0.49 15.78
CA ASP A 166 3.08 0.79 16.66
C ASP A 166 3.16 2.18 17.31
N TYR A 167 4.36 2.74 17.41
CA TYR A 167 4.55 4.08 17.95
C TYR A 167 4.18 5.20 16.97
N TYR A 168 3.93 4.85 15.70
CA TYR A 168 3.76 5.82 14.63
C TYR A 168 2.38 5.72 13.99
N ARG A 169 1.95 6.84 13.42
CA ARG A 169 0.71 6.95 12.65
C ARG A 169 0.99 7.74 11.38
N ILE A 170 0.42 7.31 10.27
CA ILE A 170 0.47 8.04 9.00
C ILE A 170 -0.92 8.61 8.74
N TYR A 171 -1.00 9.93 8.63
CA TYR A 171 -2.23 10.67 8.41
C TYR A 171 -2.24 11.28 7.02
N LEU A 172 -3.37 11.16 6.35
CA LEU A 172 -3.60 11.79 5.05
C LEU A 172 -4.78 12.76 5.14
N GLY A 173 -4.72 13.82 4.36
CA GLY A 173 -5.82 14.78 4.29
C GLY A 173 -5.59 15.85 3.25
N PHE A 174 -6.67 16.46 2.76
CA PHE A 174 -6.57 17.62 1.89
C PHE A 174 -6.01 18.84 2.65
N MET A 175 -5.29 19.68 1.92
CA MET A 175 -4.89 21.00 2.39
C MET A 175 -6.04 21.97 2.16
N LEU A 176 -6.92 22.09 3.18
CA LEU A 176 -8.08 22.96 3.13
C LEU A 176 -7.74 24.37 3.63
N ASP A 177 -8.33 25.38 3.01
CA ASP A 177 -8.37 26.71 3.58
C ASP A 177 -9.41 26.80 4.74
N GLU A 178 -9.46 27.93 5.45
CA GLU A 178 -10.37 28.10 6.59
C GLU A 178 -11.84 27.98 6.19
N ARG A 179 -12.20 28.41 4.99
CA ARG A 179 -13.59 28.37 4.49
C ARG A 179 -13.98 26.95 4.10
N GLU A 180 -13.11 26.25 3.40
CA GLU A 180 -13.29 24.84 3.02
C GLU A 180 -13.42 23.96 4.27
N PHE A 181 -12.56 24.17 5.25
CA PHE A 181 -12.62 23.45 6.53
C PHE A 181 -13.91 23.77 7.30
N ALA A 182 -14.30 25.06 7.37
CA ALA A 182 -15.54 25.44 8.02
C ALA A 182 -16.78 24.87 7.31
N TYR A 183 -16.74 24.77 5.97
CA TYR A 183 -17.79 24.13 5.18
C TYR A 183 -17.91 22.63 5.52
N ASN A 184 -16.79 21.90 5.55
CA ASN A 184 -16.78 20.49 5.91
C ASN A 184 -17.33 20.22 7.31
N ARG A 185 -17.00 21.07 8.28
CA ARG A 185 -17.53 20.95 9.66
C ARG A 185 -19.03 21.16 9.74
N LYS A 186 -19.60 21.99 8.88
CA LYS A 186 -21.06 22.22 8.80
C LYS A 186 -21.79 21.13 8.01
N ASN A 187 -21.08 20.48 7.08
CA ASN A 187 -21.60 19.45 6.18
C ASN A 187 -20.82 18.15 6.31
N PRO A 188 -20.86 17.47 7.47
CA PRO A 188 -20.09 16.24 7.67
C PRO A 188 -20.58 15.11 6.76
N ARG A 189 -19.62 14.31 6.25
CA ARG A 189 -19.85 13.16 5.35
C ARG A 189 -19.42 11.84 5.98
#